data_4b5cb4f3bd91b567cde443cb71864a1f
#
_entry.id   4b5cb4f3bd91b567cde443cb71864a1f
#
_cell.length_a   1.000
_cell.length_b   1.000
_cell.length_c   1.000
_cell.angle_alpha   90.00
_cell.angle_beta   90.00
_cell.angle_gamma   90.00
#
_symmetry.space_group_name_H-M   'P 1'
#
loop_
_entity.id
_entity.type
_entity.pdbx_description
1 polymer ?
#
loop_
_entity_poly.entity_id
_entity_poly.type
_entity_poly.pdbx_seq_one_letter_code
_entity_poly.pdbx_strand_id
1 'polypeptide(L)'
;KFELFRNEYKDYLENLGISAFVYPFIIKGFKFFSDDSGKLGELFKVLEIVLFRAKLINSRANIQERLNKILLDFEGDIDILKEDIKKKLNESWYWGDENTKNYLDDTNMYNFGVVNYILWRYENFLQNKGYSIQNFSIENEQIEHISPKKPDNGVIENGYDIDENKNYDDEFESEYLHCIGNLMLISGSHNASIGNKPFTDKLESYNKNPLLNQQAEIKNFSKIENGLPVWKKESIDERHQKIVNFGVETWNFDK
;
A
#
# COMPACT_ATOMS: atom_id res chain seq x y z
N LYS A 1 19.36 -21.71 -2.91
CA LYS A 1 17.96 -22.12 -3.16
C LYS A 1 17.02 -20.90 -3.14
N PHE A 2 17.10 -20.03 -2.14
CA PHE A 2 16.26 -18.83 -2.05
C PHE A 2 16.34 -17.94 -3.29
N GLU A 3 17.54 -17.63 -3.77
CA GLU A 3 17.74 -16.79 -4.97
C GLU A 3 17.17 -17.40 -6.25
N LEU A 4 17.10 -18.72 -6.31
CA LEU A 4 16.59 -19.46 -7.47
C LEU A 4 15.08 -19.73 -7.41
N PHE A 5 14.47 -19.57 -6.26
CA PHE A 5 13.04 -19.75 -6.08
C PHE A 5 12.27 -18.60 -6.73
N ARG A 6 11.32 -18.91 -7.60
CA ARG A 6 10.46 -17.94 -8.29
C ARG A 6 9.05 -18.02 -7.74
N ASN A 7 8.62 -16.96 -7.10
CA ASN A 7 7.28 -16.84 -6.51
C ASN A 7 6.97 -15.36 -6.28
N GLU A 8 5.75 -14.94 -6.55
CA GLU A 8 5.33 -13.54 -6.38
C GLU A 8 5.47 -13.05 -4.93
N TYR A 9 5.16 -13.86 -3.93
CA TYR A 9 5.29 -13.48 -2.52
C TYR A 9 6.74 -13.33 -2.08
N LYS A 10 7.68 -14.06 -2.71
CA LYS A 10 9.11 -13.80 -2.53
C LYS A 10 9.46 -12.39 -3.03
N ASP A 11 9.00 -12.05 -4.22
CA ASP A 11 9.24 -10.74 -4.81
C ASP A 11 8.60 -9.63 -3.94
N TYR A 12 7.40 -9.87 -3.39
CA TYR A 12 6.75 -8.96 -2.44
C TYR A 12 7.56 -8.78 -1.14
N LEU A 13 8.08 -9.84 -0.57
CA LEU A 13 8.97 -9.77 0.60
C LEU A 13 10.25 -8.98 0.31
N GLU A 14 10.87 -9.21 -0.86
CA GLU A 14 12.09 -8.50 -1.28
C GLU A 14 11.81 -7.00 -1.46
N ASN A 15 10.71 -6.63 -2.12
CA ASN A 15 10.29 -5.24 -2.28
C ASN A 15 9.95 -4.55 -0.95
N LEU A 16 9.34 -5.29 -0.02
CA LEU A 16 9.06 -4.78 1.32
C LEU A 16 10.33 -4.62 2.16
N GLY A 17 11.42 -5.29 1.78
CA GLY A 17 12.70 -5.32 2.49
C GLY A 17 12.69 -6.28 3.68
N ILE A 18 13.24 -7.47 3.48
CA ILE A 18 13.18 -8.59 4.42
C ILE A 18 13.89 -8.23 5.74
N SER A 19 13.16 -8.29 6.86
CA SER A 19 13.70 -8.09 8.20
C SER A 19 14.37 -9.36 8.74
N ALA A 20 15.33 -9.19 9.63
CA ALA A 20 16.14 -10.30 10.16
C ALA A 20 15.31 -11.45 10.77
N PHE A 21 14.19 -11.14 11.42
CA PHE A 21 13.34 -12.15 12.06
C PHE A 21 12.61 -13.08 11.06
N VAL A 22 12.53 -12.71 9.80
CA VAL A 22 11.86 -13.50 8.74
C VAL A 22 12.76 -14.64 8.23
N TYR A 23 14.06 -14.43 8.16
CA TYR A 23 15.02 -15.42 7.62
C TYR A 23 14.95 -16.80 8.27
N PRO A 24 14.84 -16.95 9.62
CA PRO A 24 14.72 -18.26 10.24
C PRO A 24 13.52 -19.07 9.75
N PHE A 25 12.38 -18.42 9.50
CA PHE A 25 11.19 -19.07 8.90
C PHE A 25 11.46 -19.51 7.46
N ILE A 26 12.12 -18.68 6.66
CA ILE A 26 12.52 -19.02 5.29
C ILE A 26 13.44 -20.24 5.29
N ILE A 27 14.45 -20.28 6.18
CA ILE A 27 15.40 -21.40 6.29
C ILE A 27 14.66 -22.69 6.66
N LYS A 28 13.77 -22.65 7.67
CA LYS A 28 12.93 -23.81 8.04
C LYS A 28 12.01 -24.23 6.89
N GLY A 29 11.41 -23.26 6.18
CA GLY A 29 10.59 -23.54 5.00
C GLY A 29 11.34 -24.34 3.94
N PHE A 30 12.54 -23.93 3.58
CA PHE A 30 13.36 -24.68 2.62
C PHE A 30 13.84 -26.04 3.16
N LYS A 31 13.91 -26.21 4.47
CA LYS A 31 14.20 -27.52 5.09
C LYS A 31 13.02 -28.48 4.90
N PHE A 32 11.79 -28.02 5.11
CA PHE A 32 10.60 -28.86 5.06
C PHE A 32 9.99 -28.99 3.67
N PHE A 33 10.08 -27.96 2.84
CA PHE A 33 9.37 -27.84 1.57
C PHE A 33 10.29 -27.66 0.36
N SER A 34 11.53 -28.16 0.41
CA SER A 34 12.51 -27.96 -0.69
C SER A 34 11.98 -28.39 -2.07
N ASP A 35 11.08 -29.36 -2.10
CA ASP A 35 10.53 -29.99 -3.30
C ASP A 35 9.04 -29.65 -3.50
N ASP A 36 8.47 -28.79 -2.66
CA ASP A 36 7.07 -28.33 -2.72
C ASP A 36 7.01 -26.80 -2.85
N SER A 37 7.03 -26.35 -4.11
CA SER A 37 6.97 -24.92 -4.43
C SER A 37 5.64 -24.26 -4.01
N GLY A 38 4.54 -25.02 -3.92
CA GLY A 38 3.24 -24.54 -3.46
C GLY A 38 3.29 -24.16 -1.99
N LYS A 39 3.74 -25.09 -1.12
CA LYS A 39 3.89 -24.82 0.32
C LYS A 39 4.93 -23.74 0.63
N LEU A 40 6.01 -23.65 -0.16
CA LEU A 40 6.93 -22.53 -0.06
C LEU A 40 6.24 -21.20 -0.39
N GLY A 41 5.41 -21.17 -1.44
CA GLY A 41 4.62 -19.99 -1.81
C GLY A 41 3.67 -19.56 -0.69
N GLU A 42 2.95 -20.50 -0.08
CA GLU A 42 2.09 -20.23 1.06
C GLU A 42 2.86 -19.69 2.27
N LEU A 43 4.03 -20.26 2.57
CA LEU A 43 4.90 -19.71 3.61
C LEU A 43 5.31 -18.27 3.32
N PHE A 44 5.73 -17.97 2.10
CA PHE A 44 6.11 -16.61 1.72
C PHE A 44 4.94 -15.64 1.83
N LYS A 45 3.72 -16.08 1.48
CA LYS A 45 2.50 -15.28 1.68
C LYS A 45 2.28 -14.94 3.16
N VAL A 46 2.34 -15.93 4.04
CA VAL A 46 2.22 -15.72 5.50
C VAL A 46 3.28 -14.74 6.00
N LEU A 47 4.53 -14.91 5.56
CA LEU A 47 5.65 -14.05 5.97
C LEU A 47 5.51 -12.62 5.43
N GLU A 48 4.96 -12.43 4.22
CA GLU A 48 4.67 -11.10 3.67
C GLU A 48 3.63 -10.38 4.53
N ILE A 49 2.55 -11.04 4.92
CA ILE A 49 1.53 -10.48 5.82
C ILE A 49 2.14 -10.04 7.16
N VAL A 50 2.93 -10.91 7.78
CA VAL A 50 3.60 -10.62 9.07
C VAL A 50 4.54 -9.44 8.96
N LEU A 51 5.39 -9.44 7.93
CA LEU A 51 6.38 -8.39 7.70
C LEU A 51 5.71 -7.04 7.39
N PHE A 52 4.66 -7.06 6.56
CA PHE A 52 3.88 -5.87 6.25
C PHE A 52 3.27 -5.26 7.51
N ARG A 53 2.57 -6.05 8.33
CA ARG A 53 1.97 -5.58 9.58
C ARG A 53 3.02 -5.04 10.55
N ALA A 54 4.18 -5.69 10.63
CA ALA A 54 5.28 -5.22 11.47
C ALA A 54 5.81 -3.85 11.04
N LYS A 55 5.91 -3.62 9.74
CA LYS A 55 6.41 -2.35 9.18
C LYS A 55 5.35 -1.24 9.18
N LEU A 56 4.09 -1.57 8.90
CA LEU A 56 2.97 -0.63 8.94
C LEU A 56 2.81 -0.04 10.34
N ILE A 57 2.74 -0.91 11.34
CA ILE A 57 2.46 -0.51 12.73
C ILE A 57 3.71 0.03 13.42
N ASN A 58 4.89 -0.41 12.99
CA ASN A 58 6.20 0.04 13.49
C ASN A 58 6.27 0.18 15.02
N SER A 59 5.71 -0.81 15.74
CA SER A 59 5.67 -0.82 17.20
C SER A 59 7.08 -0.99 17.79
N ARG A 60 7.31 -0.40 18.99
CA ARG A 60 8.51 -0.65 19.79
C ARG A 60 8.55 -2.07 20.38
N ALA A 61 7.45 -2.80 20.37
CA ALA A 61 7.39 -4.17 20.83
C ALA A 61 8.21 -5.11 19.92
N ASN A 62 8.86 -6.10 20.51
CA ASN A 62 9.72 -7.02 19.79
C ASN A 62 8.91 -8.16 19.17
N ILE A 63 8.60 -8.04 17.87
CA ILE A 63 7.86 -9.07 17.13
C ILE A 63 8.64 -10.40 17.06
N GLN A 64 9.97 -10.35 17.00
CA GLN A 64 10.80 -11.56 16.96
C GLN A 64 10.62 -12.41 18.22
N GLU A 65 10.65 -11.80 19.41
CA GLU A 65 10.42 -12.51 20.67
C GLU A 65 9.04 -13.16 20.71
N ARG A 66 8.02 -12.49 20.18
CA ARG A 66 6.66 -13.03 20.13
C ARG A 66 6.54 -14.24 19.21
N LEU A 67 7.28 -14.26 18.13
CA LEU A 67 7.24 -15.35 17.14
C LEU A 67 8.28 -16.46 17.39
N ASN A 68 9.23 -16.28 18.30
CA ASN A 68 10.29 -17.26 18.55
C ASN A 68 9.76 -18.65 18.92
N LYS A 69 8.74 -18.74 19.79
CA LYS A 69 8.18 -20.03 20.16
C LYS A 69 7.51 -20.70 18.95
N ILE A 70 6.74 -19.96 18.18
CA ILE A 70 6.09 -20.46 16.97
C ILE A 70 7.12 -20.97 15.96
N LEU A 71 8.22 -20.22 15.79
CA LEU A 71 9.34 -20.66 14.96
C LEU A 71 9.94 -21.97 15.44
N LEU A 72 10.15 -22.14 16.76
CA LEU A 72 10.70 -23.37 17.34
C LEU A 72 9.76 -24.55 17.13
N ASP A 73 8.47 -24.35 17.35
CA ASP A 73 7.42 -25.38 17.29
C ASP A 73 7.02 -25.72 15.83
N PHE A 74 7.44 -24.93 14.84
CA PHE A 74 7.13 -25.17 13.43
C PHE A 74 7.80 -26.45 12.90
N GLU A 75 7.02 -27.48 12.64
CA GLU A 75 7.44 -28.82 12.17
C GLU A 75 7.02 -29.11 10.72
N GLY A 76 6.76 -28.08 9.89
CA GLY A 76 6.43 -28.24 8.47
C GLY A 76 4.94 -28.34 8.17
N ASP A 77 4.06 -27.96 9.10
CA ASP A 77 2.63 -27.76 8.85
C ASP A 77 2.36 -26.27 8.68
N ILE A 78 1.99 -25.87 7.46
CA ILE A 78 1.79 -24.45 7.10
C ILE A 78 0.49 -23.89 7.66
N ASP A 79 -0.54 -24.72 7.79
CA ASP A 79 -1.83 -24.29 8.30
C ASP A 79 -1.73 -24.02 9.81
N ILE A 80 -1.06 -24.92 10.54
CA ILE A 80 -0.77 -24.73 11.97
C ILE A 80 0.09 -23.48 12.16
N LEU A 81 1.15 -23.29 11.37
CA LEU A 81 1.99 -22.10 11.44
C LEU A 81 1.19 -20.81 11.26
N LYS A 82 0.33 -20.78 10.25
CA LYS A 82 -0.52 -19.63 9.94
C LYS A 82 -1.47 -19.30 11.10
N GLU A 83 -2.16 -20.29 11.62
CA GLU A 83 -3.10 -20.13 12.75
C GLU A 83 -2.38 -19.68 14.03
N ASP A 84 -1.22 -20.24 14.34
CA ASP A 84 -0.44 -19.85 15.51
C ASP A 84 0.07 -18.42 15.42
N ILE A 85 0.55 -18.01 14.22
CA ILE A 85 0.96 -16.62 13.97
C ILE A 85 -0.23 -15.68 14.10
N LYS A 86 -1.34 -15.98 13.41
CA LYS A 86 -2.58 -15.18 13.46
C LYS A 86 -3.06 -14.99 14.89
N LYS A 87 -3.18 -16.08 15.64
CA LYS A 87 -3.57 -16.06 17.05
C LYS A 87 -2.62 -15.17 17.86
N LYS A 88 -1.30 -15.36 17.68
CA LYS A 88 -0.29 -14.62 18.44
C LYS A 88 -0.31 -13.12 18.17
N LEU A 89 -0.51 -12.71 16.94
CA LEU A 89 -0.59 -11.29 16.58
C LEU A 89 -1.88 -10.64 17.10
N ASN A 90 -3.00 -11.37 17.08
CA ASN A 90 -4.27 -10.87 17.61
C ASN A 90 -4.31 -10.80 19.16
N GLU A 91 -3.68 -11.75 19.87
CA GLU A 91 -3.57 -11.72 21.34
C GLU A 91 -2.92 -10.44 21.88
N SER A 92 -1.98 -9.89 21.16
CA SER A 92 -1.18 -8.75 21.61
C SER A 92 -1.69 -7.41 21.10
N TRP A 93 -2.79 -7.36 20.41
CA TRP A 93 -3.42 -6.20 19.77
C TRP A 93 -2.50 -5.34 18.86
N TYR A 94 -1.18 -5.38 19.05
CA TYR A 94 -0.22 -4.55 18.28
C TYR A 94 -0.32 -4.79 16.77
N TRP A 95 -0.33 -6.04 16.32
CA TRP A 95 -0.30 -6.43 14.91
C TRP A 95 -1.52 -7.24 14.48
N GLY A 96 -2.59 -7.17 15.29
CA GLY A 96 -3.86 -7.84 15.01
C GLY A 96 -4.64 -7.19 13.88
N ASP A 97 -5.73 -7.84 13.48
CA ASP A 97 -6.53 -7.42 12.33
C ASP A 97 -7.14 -6.03 12.51
N GLU A 98 -7.71 -5.75 13.68
CA GLU A 98 -8.31 -4.46 14.00
C GLU A 98 -7.28 -3.32 13.93
N ASN A 99 -6.12 -3.53 14.58
CA ASN A 99 -5.08 -2.51 14.59
C ASN A 99 -4.48 -2.30 13.21
N THR A 100 -4.30 -3.37 12.42
CA THR A 100 -3.86 -3.28 11.03
C THR A 100 -4.82 -2.43 10.19
N LYS A 101 -6.14 -2.64 10.36
CA LYS A 101 -7.15 -1.82 9.69
C LYS A 101 -7.05 -0.35 10.12
N ASN A 102 -6.94 -0.07 11.42
CA ASN A 102 -6.84 1.30 11.93
C ASN A 102 -5.61 2.04 11.37
N TYR A 103 -4.47 1.35 11.26
CA TYR A 103 -3.26 1.94 10.65
C TYR A 103 -3.36 2.11 9.13
N LEU A 104 -4.10 1.24 8.43
CA LEU A 104 -4.39 1.44 7.00
C LEU A 104 -5.33 2.61 6.74
N ASP A 105 -6.23 2.87 7.68
CA ASP A 105 -7.22 3.97 7.66
C ASP A 105 -6.66 5.29 8.21
N ASP A 106 -5.35 5.38 8.48
CA ASP A 106 -4.70 6.56 9.04
C ASP A 106 -4.67 7.72 8.03
N THR A 107 -5.06 8.89 8.49
CA THR A 107 -5.13 10.11 7.69
C THR A 107 -3.77 10.67 7.30
N ASN A 108 -2.70 10.23 7.96
CA ASN A 108 -1.32 10.67 7.72
C ASN A 108 -0.45 9.60 7.03
N MET A 109 -1.04 8.78 6.18
CA MET A 109 -0.39 7.65 5.52
C MET A 109 0.88 8.04 4.74
N TYR A 110 0.95 9.26 4.20
CA TYR A 110 2.14 9.73 3.48
C TYR A 110 3.43 9.60 4.28
N ASN A 111 3.37 9.73 5.60
CA ASN A 111 4.53 9.66 6.49
C ASN A 111 4.89 8.23 6.95
N PHE A 112 4.12 7.23 6.53
CA PHE A 112 4.42 5.82 6.83
C PHE A 112 5.46 5.26 5.86
N GLY A 113 6.47 4.57 6.39
CA GLY A 113 7.54 3.98 5.58
C GLY A 113 7.08 2.88 4.59
N VAL A 114 5.82 2.44 4.68
CA VAL A 114 5.24 1.41 3.81
C VAL A 114 4.31 1.97 2.73
N VAL A 115 4.10 3.28 2.66
CA VAL A 115 3.14 3.87 1.72
C VAL A 115 3.46 3.53 0.25
N ASN A 116 4.72 3.59 -0.16
CA ASN A 116 5.15 3.17 -1.50
C ASN A 116 4.78 1.71 -1.77
N TYR A 117 5.02 0.83 -0.80
CA TYR A 117 4.70 -0.58 -0.93
C TYR A 117 3.19 -0.83 -1.03
N ILE A 118 2.37 -0.14 -0.26
CA ILE A 118 0.89 -0.24 -0.36
C ILE A 118 0.43 0.16 -1.75
N LEU A 119 0.88 1.32 -2.24
CA LEU A 119 0.50 1.82 -3.56
C LEU A 119 1.04 0.92 -4.70
N TRP A 120 2.24 0.38 -4.54
CA TRP A 120 2.80 -0.58 -5.49
C TRP A 120 2.00 -1.90 -5.52
N ARG A 121 1.63 -2.45 -4.37
CA ARG A 121 0.76 -3.63 -4.27
C ARG A 121 -0.64 -3.36 -4.84
N TYR A 122 -1.16 -2.16 -4.61
CA TYR A 122 -2.44 -1.73 -5.17
C TYR A 122 -2.39 -1.63 -6.70
N GLU A 123 -1.30 -1.11 -7.27
CA GLU A 123 -1.13 -1.10 -8.73
C GLU A 123 -1.06 -2.52 -9.31
N ASN A 124 -0.32 -3.43 -8.67
CA ASN A 124 -0.29 -4.84 -9.06
C ASN A 124 -1.69 -5.45 -9.05
N PHE A 125 -2.48 -5.16 -8.04
CA PHE A 125 -3.88 -5.59 -7.96
C PHE A 125 -4.74 -5.02 -9.10
N LEU A 126 -4.58 -3.76 -9.44
CA LEU A 126 -5.31 -3.12 -10.54
C LEU A 126 -4.92 -3.70 -11.91
N GLN A 127 -3.66 -4.06 -12.09
CA GLN A 127 -3.16 -4.68 -13.33
C GLN A 127 -3.62 -6.13 -13.47
N ASN A 128 -3.76 -6.85 -12.37
CA ASN A 128 -3.93 -8.30 -12.34
C ASN A 128 -5.36 -8.78 -12.56
N LYS A 129 -6.11 -8.19 -13.41
CA LYS A 129 -7.49 -8.62 -13.75
C LYS A 129 -7.56 -10.02 -14.37
N GLY A 130 -6.92 -11.03 -13.74
CA GLY A 130 -6.92 -12.42 -14.16
C GLY A 130 -5.68 -12.88 -14.94
N TYR A 131 -4.63 -12.07 -15.02
CA TYR A 131 -3.35 -12.41 -15.64
C TYR A 131 -2.24 -12.49 -14.59
N SER A 132 -1.19 -13.26 -14.87
CA SER A 132 -0.03 -13.33 -13.98
C SER A 132 0.62 -11.95 -13.83
N ILE A 133 0.84 -11.54 -12.58
CA ILE A 133 1.43 -10.26 -12.24
C ILE A 133 2.87 -10.24 -12.77
N GLN A 134 3.16 -9.27 -13.61
CA GLN A 134 4.56 -8.89 -13.83
C GLN A 134 4.85 -7.73 -12.86
N ASN A 135 5.89 -7.89 -12.06
CA ASN A 135 6.37 -6.80 -11.22
C ASN A 135 6.71 -5.61 -12.12
N PHE A 136 5.97 -4.51 -11.97
CA PHE A 136 6.30 -3.29 -12.69
C PHE A 136 7.33 -2.49 -11.88
N SER A 137 8.17 -1.76 -12.58
CA SER A 137 9.05 -0.75 -12.00
C SER A 137 8.85 0.57 -12.73
N ILE A 138 8.90 1.66 -11.97
CA ILE A 138 8.84 3.01 -12.51
C ILE A 138 10.18 3.68 -12.28
N GLU A 139 10.74 4.29 -13.32
CA GLU A 139 11.97 5.04 -13.18
C GLU A 139 11.74 6.26 -12.27
N ASN A 140 12.58 6.40 -11.24
CA ASN A 140 12.47 7.46 -10.24
C ASN A 140 11.05 7.57 -9.66
N GLU A 141 10.50 6.45 -9.17
CA GLU A 141 9.19 6.38 -8.55
C GLU A 141 9.03 7.42 -7.44
N GLN A 142 7.94 8.16 -7.48
CA GLN A 142 7.56 9.16 -6.50
C GLN A 142 6.10 9.00 -6.09
N ILE A 143 5.76 9.58 -4.95
CA ILE A 143 4.36 9.72 -4.51
C ILE A 143 3.86 11.09 -4.93
N GLU A 144 2.81 11.10 -5.72
CA GLU A 144 2.06 12.28 -6.11
C GLU A 144 0.93 12.54 -5.10
N HIS A 145 0.78 13.79 -4.70
CA HIS A 145 -0.44 14.30 -4.05
C HIS A 145 -1.38 14.83 -5.13
N ILE A 146 -2.55 14.23 -5.27
CA ILE A 146 -3.54 14.65 -6.26
C ILE A 146 -4.00 16.07 -5.95
N SER A 147 -4.46 16.34 -4.72
CA SER A 147 -4.49 17.71 -4.16
C SER A 147 -3.07 18.05 -3.72
N PRO A 148 -2.38 19.00 -4.38
CA PRO A 148 -0.97 19.26 -4.12
C PRO A 148 -0.76 19.85 -2.73
N LYS A 149 0.42 19.62 -2.12
CA LYS A 149 0.77 20.19 -0.82
C LYS A 149 0.68 21.73 -0.77
N LYS A 150 0.89 22.37 -1.91
CA LYS A 150 0.77 23.82 -2.08
C LYS A 150 0.11 24.09 -3.43
N PRO A 151 -1.19 24.41 -3.47
CA PRO A 151 -1.89 24.76 -4.71
C PRO A 151 -1.21 25.91 -5.44
N ASP A 152 -1.21 25.88 -6.77
CA ASP A 152 -0.60 26.93 -7.56
C ASP A 152 -1.30 28.28 -7.35
N ASN A 153 -0.49 29.32 -7.17
CA ASN A 153 -0.99 30.66 -6.89
C ASN A 153 -1.63 31.36 -8.10
N GLY A 154 -1.47 30.82 -9.30
CA GLY A 154 -1.99 31.43 -10.53
C GLY A 154 -3.44 31.13 -10.86
N VAL A 155 -4.08 30.18 -10.18
CA VAL A 155 -5.35 29.59 -10.64
C VAL A 155 -6.50 29.91 -9.70
N ILE A 156 -7.61 30.42 -10.25
CA ILE A 156 -8.81 30.81 -9.52
C ILE A 156 -9.69 29.59 -9.24
N GLU A 157 -9.88 28.72 -10.24
CA GLU A 157 -10.67 27.49 -10.15
C GLU A 157 -9.75 26.29 -10.33
N ASN A 158 -9.35 25.64 -9.27
CA ASN A 158 -8.40 24.53 -9.32
C ASN A 158 -9.01 23.14 -9.05
N GLY A 159 -10.28 23.08 -8.67
CA GLY A 159 -10.95 21.83 -8.37
C GLY A 159 -10.56 21.17 -7.05
N TYR A 160 -9.80 21.85 -6.21
CA TYR A 160 -9.43 21.41 -4.87
C TYR A 160 -10.25 22.13 -3.80
N ASP A 161 -10.29 21.59 -2.60
CA ASP A 161 -11.02 22.17 -1.46
C ASP A 161 -10.15 23.23 -0.75
N ILE A 162 -10.12 24.46 -1.28
CA ILE A 162 -9.30 25.58 -0.79
C ILE A 162 -10.11 26.87 -0.68
N ASP A 163 -9.62 27.80 0.17
CA ASP A 163 -10.19 29.13 0.35
C ASP A 163 -9.80 30.13 -0.78
N GLU A 164 -10.27 31.37 -0.68
CA GLU A 164 -9.96 32.45 -1.60
C GLU A 164 -8.47 32.80 -1.66
N ASN A 165 -7.73 32.52 -0.58
CA ASN A 165 -6.29 32.73 -0.47
C ASN A 165 -5.48 31.50 -0.88
N LYS A 166 -6.16 30.44 -1.35
CA LYS A 166 -5.56 29.18 -1.81
C LYS A 166 -4.90 28.38 -0.70
N ASN A 167 -5.43 28.46 0.51
CA ASN A 167 -5.07 27.63 1.63
C ASN A 167 -6.13 26.54 1.80
N TYR A 168 -5.70 25.37 2.17
CA TYR A 168 -6.59 24.35 2.70
C TYR A 168 -7.09 24.76 4.07
N ASP A 169 -8.28 24.32 4.45
CA ASP A 169 -8.73 24.43 5.83
C ASP A 169 -8.00 23.42 6.73
N ASP A 170 -8.07 23.63 8.04
CA ASP A 170 -7.38 22.78 9.04
C ASP A 170 -7.84 21.32 8.95
N GLU A 171 -9.12 21.08 8.65
CA GLU A 171 -9.68 19.74 8.49
C GLU A 171 -9.07 19.05 7.25
N PHE A 172 -9.00 19.75 6.11
CA PHE A 172 -8.41 19.18 4.91
C PHE A 172 -6.92 18.85 5.11
N GLU A 173 -6.16 19.75 5.74
CA GLU A 173 -4.74 19.50 6.00
C GLU A 173 -4.51 18.31 6.93
N SER A 174 -5.34 18.13 7.96
CA SER A 174 -5.18 17.06 8.95
C SER A 174 -5.71 15.71 8.49
N GLU A 175 -6.84 15.69 7.77
CA GLU A 175 -7.58 14.45 7.50
C GLU A 175 -7.46 13.97 6.04
N TYR A 176 -7.22 14.86 5.09
CA TYR A 176 -7.33 14.54 3.66
C TYR A 176 -6.01 14.65 2.89
N LEU A 177 -5.19 15.66 3.19
CA LEU A 177 -4.03 15.99 2.38
C LEU A 177 -3.03 14.83 2.29
N HIS A 178 -2.80 14.14 3.39
CA HIS A 178 -1.81 13.07 3.53
C HIS A 178 -2.40 11.66 3.61
N CYS A 179 -3.73 11.51 3.53
CA CYS A 179 -4.36 10.20 3.53
C CYS A 179 -4.12 9.46 2.18
N ILE A 180 -4.18 8.13 2.21
CA ILE A 180 -3.84 7.32 1.03
C ILE A 180 -4.78 7.58 -0.16
N GLY A 181 -6.01 8.05 0.09
CA GLY A 181 -6.96 8.42 -0.96
C GLY A 181 -6.46 9.55 -1.86
N ASN A 182 -5.63 10.45 -1.33
CA ASN A 182 -5.04 11.58 -2.06
C ASN A 182 -3.66 11.25 -2.67
N LEU A 183 -3.16 10.02 -2.52
CA LEU A 183 -1.80 9.63 -2.92
C LEU A 183 -1.82 8.62 -4.05
N MET A 184 -0.87 8.70 -4.97
CA MET A 184 -0.63 7.67 -5.99
C MET A 184 0.84 7.59 -6.39
N LEU A 185 1.24 6.49 -7.00
CA LEU A 185 2.56 6.37 -7.62
C LEU A 185 2.60 7.09 -8.97
N ILE A 186 3.73 7.72 -9.24
CA ILE A 186 4.00 8.41 -10.49
C ILE A 186 5.51 8.38 -10.80
N SER A 187 5.90 8.51 -12.06
CA SER A 187 7.30 8.70 -12.41
C SER A 187 7.77 10.12 -12.04
N GLY A 188 9.05 10.25 -11.66
CA GLY A 188 9.61 11.54 -11.29
C GLY A 188 9.51 12.59 -12.40
N SER A 189 9.68 12.20 -13.66
CA SER A 189 9.53 13.10 -14.82
C SER A 189 8.09 13.60 -14.99
N HIS A 190 7.10 12.71 -14.82
CA HIS A 190 5.69 13.09 -14.90
C HIS A 190 5.32 14.00 -13.72
N ASN A 191 5.71 13.63 -12.50
CA ASN A 191 5.47 14.45 -11.31
C ASN A 191 6.02 15.88 -11.46
N ALA A 192 7.26 16.01 -11.92
CA ALA A 192 7.88 17.31 -12.18
C ALA A 192 7.12 18.14 -13.24
N SER A 193 6.51 17.50 -14.24
CA SER A 193 5.77 18.17 -15.30
C SER A 193 4.41 18.71 -14.89
N ILE A 194 3.74 18.02 -13.95
CA ILE A 194 2.41 18.40 -13.46
C ILE A 194 2.47 19.33 -12.25
N GLY A 195 3.40 19.12 -11.34
CA GLY A 195 3.61 19.98 -10.15
C GLY A 195 2.32 20.27 -9.38
N ASN A 196 2.11 21.53 -9.04
CA ASN A 196 0.96 22.01 -8.26
C ASN A 196 -0.19 22.54 -9.14
N LYS A 197 -0.30 22.06 -10.37
CA LYS A 197 -1.32 22.50 -11.33
C LYS A 197 -2.75 22.24 -10.85
N PRO A 198 -3.75 22.92 -11.45
CA PRO A 198 -5.16 22.64 -11.24
C PRO A 198 -5.50 21.17 -11.49
N PHE A 199 -6.54 20.68 -10.82
CA PHE A 199 -6.96 19.29 -10.98
C PHE A 199 -7.34 18.94 -12.43
N THR A 200 -7.98 19.84 -13.16
CA THR A 200 -8.32 19.65 -14.58
C THR A 200 -7.08 19.32 -15.42
N ASP A 201 -6.00 20.09 -15.24
CA ASP A 201 -4.74 19.88 -15.98
C ASP A 201 -4.04 18.59 -15.54
N LYS A 202 -4.07 18.29 -14.23
CA LYS A 202 -3.54 17.03 -13.71
C LYS A 202 -4.31 15.85 -14.26
N LEU A 203 -5.65 15.90 -14.24
CA LEU A 203 -6.51 14.82 -14.74
C LEU A 203 -6.31 14.58 -16.24
N GLU A 204 -6.19 15.64 -17.05
CA GLU A 204 -5.86 15.52 -18.47
C GLU A 204 -4.52 14.81 -18.66
N SER A 205 -3.50 15.22 -17.89
CA SER A 205 -2.18 14.62 -17.93
C SER A 205 -2.20 13.15 -17.52
N TYR A 206 -2.92 12.79 -16.45
CA TYR A 206 -3.08 11.40 -16.01
C TYR A 206 -3.75 10.51 -17.06
N ASN A 207 -4.73 11.06 -17.81
CA ASN A 207 -5.48 10.29 -18.79
C ASN A 207 -4.82 10.22 -20.18
N LYS A 208 -3.91 11.12 -20.51
CA LYS A 208 -3.33 11.22 -21.86
C LYS A 208 -2.49 10.00 -22.24
N ASN A 209 -1.68 9.50 -21.31
CA ASN A 209 -0.89 8.27 -21.44
C ASN A 209 -0.63 7.71 -20.03
N PRO A 210 -1.60 7.10 -19.39
CA PRO A 210 -1.43 6.58 -18.05
C PRO A 210 -0.42 5.43 -18.07
N LEU A 211 0.73 5.59 -17.39
CA LEU A 211 1.68 4.52 -17.18
C LEU A 211 1.14 3.49 -16.18
N LEU A 212 0.28 3.95 -15.26
CA LEU A 212 -0.28 3.15 -14.19
C LEU A 212 -1.81 3.19 -14.23
N ASN A 213 -2.43 2.09 -13.77
CA ASN A 213 -3.87 2.02 -13.61
C ASN A 213 -4.39 2.95 -12.50
N GLN A 214 -3.57 3.23 -11.46
CA GLN A 214 -3.90 4.25 -10.45
C GLN A 214 -4.11 5.64 -11.08
N GLN A 215 -3.33 6.02 -12.09
CA GLN A 215 -3.53 7.28 -12.80
C GLN A 215 -4.84 7.25 -13.60
N ALA A 216 -5.08 6.15 -14.31
CA ALA A 216 -6.28 5.98 -15.14
C ALA A 216 -7.58 5.92 -14.32
N GLU A 217 -7.52 5.48 -13.06
CA GLU A 217 -8.71 5.38 -12.20
C GLU A 217 -9.15 6.71 -11.59
N ILE A 218 -8.29 7.74 -11.51
CA ILE A 218 -8.60 9.01 -10.84
C ILE A 218 -9.89 9.64 -11.38
N LYS A 219 -10.12 9.56 -12.68
CA LYS A 219 -11.36 10.04 -13.30
C LYS A 219 -12.64 9.42 -12.74
N ASN A 220 -12.56 8.18 -12.21
CA ASN A 220 -13.73 7.48 -11.69
C ASN A 220 -14.18 7.99 -10.32
N PHE A 221 -13.30 8.69 -9.61
CA PHE A 221 -13.56 9.30 -8.30
C PHE A 221 -13.80 10.81 -8.40
N SER A 222 -13.40 11.43 -9.52
CA SER A 222 -13.64 12.86 -9.72
C SER A 222 -15.14 13.17 -9.76
N LYS A 223 -15.52 14.33 -9.22
CA LYS A 223 -16.88 14.86 -9.30
C LYS A 223 -16.94 15.90 -10.40
N ILE A 224 -18.15 16.34 -10.78
CA ILE A 224 -18.35 17.40 -11.77
C ILE A 224 -19.05 18.57 -11.08
N GLU A 225 -18.41 19.73 -11.09
CA GLU A 225 -18.99 21.00 -10.64
C GLU A 225 -18.88 22.03 -11.76
N ASN A 226 -19.98 22.72 -12.05
CA ASN A 226 -20.04 23.71 -13.14
C ASN A 226 -19.54 23.20 -14.52
N GLY A 227 -19.67 21.89 -14.75
CA GLY A 227 -19.21 21.24 -15.99
C GLY A 227 -17.72 20.88 -16.03
N LEU A 228 -16.98 21.09 -14.93
CA LEU A 228 -15.55 20.78 -14.81
C LEU A 228 -15.31 19.65 -13.79
N PRO A 229 -14.31 18.79 -14.01
CA PRO A 229 -13.93 17.79 -13.04
C PRO A 229 -13.27 18.47 -11.84
N VAL A 230 -13.65 18.02 -10.63
CA VAL A 230 -13.12 18.48 -9.35
C VAL A 230 -12.63 17.31 -8.49
N TRP A 231 -11.68 17.57 -7.61
CA TRP A 231 -11.13 16.62 -6.66
C TRP A 231 -11.24 17.19 -5.25
N LYS A 232 -12.14 16.62 -4.46
CA LYS A 232 -12.52 17.13 -3.15
C LYS A 232 -12.54 16.02 -2.10
N LYS A 233 -12.95 16.36 -0.87
CA LYS A 233 -13.05 15.44 0.26
C LYS A 233 -13.76 14.14 -0.13
N GLU A 234 -14.92 14.21 -0.79
CA GLU A 234 -15.68 13.02 -1.21
C GLU A 234 -14.92 12.12 -2.21
N SER A 235 -14.14 12.73 -3.11
CA SER A 235 -13.31 11.98 -4.07
C SER A 235 -12.20 11.23 -3.35
N ILE A 236 -11.59 11.89 -2.37
CA ILE A 236 -10.52 11.34 -1.54
C ILE A 236 -11.06 10.20 -0.69
N ASP A 237 -12.20 10.38 -0.01
CA ASP A 237 -12.85 9.39 0.84
C ASP A 237 -13.20 8.11 0.06
N GLU A 238 -13.85 8.25 -1.09
CA GLU A 238 -14.23 7.10 -1.92
C GLU A 238 -13.00 6.27 -2.34
N ARG A 239 -11.93 6.94 -2.75
CA ARG A 239 -10.70 6.27 -3.14
C ARG A 239 -9.94 5.71 -1.94
N HIS A 240 -9.92 6.43 -0.81
CA HIS A 240 -9.33 5.99 0.46
C HIS A 240 -9.96 4.66 0.89
N GLN A 241 -11.28 4.60 0.99
CA GLN A 241 -11.99 3.39 1.37
C GLN A 241 -11.71 2.21 0.41
N LYS A 242 -11.58 2.47 -0.88
CA LYS A 242 -11.21 1.42 -1.85
C LYS A 242 -9.83 0.84 -1.57
N ILE A 243 -8.83 1.70 -1.30
CA ILE A 243 -7.46 1.26 -1.04
C ILE A 243 -7.35 0.59 0.34
N VAL A 244 -8.02 1.12 1.37
CA VAL A 244 -8.10 0.50 2.70
C VAL A 244 -8.72 -0.90 2.62
N ASN A 245 -9.84 -1.04 1.93
CA ASN A 245 -10.48 -2.34 1.73
C ASN A 245 -9.56 -3.33 1.00
N PHE A 246 -8.87 -2.88 -0.05
CA PHE A 246 -7.84 -3.69 -0.71
C PHE A 246 -6.77 -4.14 0.29
N GLY A 247 -6.26 -3.24 1.12
CA GLY A 247 -5.23 -3.54 2.12
C GLY A 247 -5.70 -4.54 3.19
N VAL A 248 -6.90 -4.34 3.72
CA VAL A 248 -7.53 -5.25 4.68
C VAL A 248 -7.72 -6.64 4.10
N GLU A 249 -8.08 -6.74 2.82
CA GLU A 249 -8.22 -8.03 2.13
C GLU A 249 -6.88 -8.70 1.82
N THR A 250 -5.90 -7.91 1.35
CA THR A 250 -4.59 -8.41 0.92
C THR A 250 -3.76 -8.96 2.07
N TRP A 251 -3.75 -8.24 3.19
CA TRP A 251 -2.92 -8.62 4.36
C TRP A 251 -3.74 -9.30 5.48
N ASN A 252 -4.74 -10.07 5.08
CA ASN A 252 -5.55 -10.93 5.94
C ASN A 252 -5.05 -12.38 5.87
N PHE A 253 -4.94 -13.04 7.04
CA PHE A 253 -4.53 -14.45 7.12
C PHE A 253 -5.59 -15.44 6.61
N ASP A 254 -6.86 -15.04 6.52
CA ASP A 254 -7.97 -15.91 6.14
C ASP A 254 -8.25 -15.97 4.63
N LYS A 255 -7.42 -15.29 3.81
CA LYS A 255 -7.60 -15.21 2.35
C LYS A 255 -6.45 -15.76 1.52
#